data_690306721d832c10fd38e1d22f4b7553
#
_entry.id   690306721d832c10fd38e1d22f4b7553
#
_cell.length_a   1.000
_cell.length_b   1.000
_cell.length_c   1.000
_cell.angle_alpha   90.00
_cell.angle_beta   90.00
_cell.angle_gamma   90.00
#
_symmetry.space_group_name_H-M   'P 1'
#
loop_
_entity.id
_entity.type
_entity.pdbx_description
1 polymer ?
#
loop_
_entity_poly.entity_id
_entity_poly.type
_entity_poly.pdbx_seq_one_letter_code
_entity_poly.pdbx_strand_id
1 'polypeptide(L)'
;MKIPVRSRGFGLSDALRAHAERRLSFAVGRFGWPLQSVTLRLDDVNGPRGGADKRCQIVARLALGGDVRVEEMDDDLYAAISRAAERLDRAVAREMERRRTMEAFSGTHEERETWQ
;
A
#
# COMPACT_ATOMS: atom_id res chain seq x y z
N MET A 1 8.22 -7.34 -9.84
CA MET A 1 6.76 -7.15 -9.80
C MET A 1 6.39 -5.91 -10.61
N LYS A 2 5.41 -6.06 -11.47
CA LYS A 2 4.92 -4.93 -12.25
C LYS A 2 3.82 -4.23 -11.47
N ILE A 3 3.98 -2.92 -11.25
CA ILE A 3 3.07 -2.15 -10.42
C ILE A 3 2.32 -1.15 -11.31
N PRO A 4 0.99 -1.29 -11.46
CA PRO A 4 0.22 -0.30 -12.19
C PRO A 4 0.26 1.05 -11.48
N VAL A 5 0.60 2.09 -12.23
CA VAL A 5 0.62 3.46 -11.73
C VAL A 5 -0.37 4.26 -12.57
N ARG A 6 -1.34 4.88 -11.92
CA ARG A 6 -2.38 5.66 -12.59
C ARG A 6 -2.36 7.10 -12.10
N SER A 7 -2.71 8.03 -12.98
CA SER A 7 -2.78 9.45 -12.60
C SER A 7 -4.08 10.05 -13.07
N ARG A 8 -4.52 11.08 -12.34
CA ARG A 8 -5.74 11.82 -12.65
C ARG A 8 -5.49 13.30 -12.36
N GLY A 9 -5.82 14.16 -13.33
CA GLY A 9 -5.65 15.59 -13.19
C GLY A 9 -4.32 16.12 -13.67
N PHE A 10 -3.41 15.25 -14.11
CA PHE A 10 -2.09 15.65 -14.67
C PHE A 10 -1.49 14.50 -15.47
N GLY A 11 -0.45 14.81 -16.25
CA GLY A 11 0.26 13.79 -17.01
C GLY A 11 1.28 13.08 -16.15
N LEU A 12 1.38 11.76 -16.32
CA LEU A 12 2.34 10.94 -15.59
C LEU A 12 3.66 10.91 -16.36
N SER A 13 4.69 11.53 -15.80
CA SER A 13 6.02 11.52 -16.43
C SER A 13 6.72 10.18 -16.19
N ASP A 14 7.69 9.86 -17.06
CA ASP A 14 8.48 8.64 -16.91
C ASP A 14 9.28 8.66 -15.60
N ALA A 15 9.79 9.83 -15.22
CA ALA A 15 10.54 9.99 -13.97
C ALA A 15 9.66 9.70 -12.75
N LEU A 16 8.43 10.21 -12.77
CA LEU A 16 7.50 10.00 -11.67
C LEU A 16 7.07 8.53 -11.59
N ARG A 17 6.80 7.91 -12.74
CA ARG A 17 6.48 6.48 -12.79
C ARG A 17 7.63 5.63 -12.25
N ALA A 18 8.85 5.94 -12.69
CA ALA A 18 10.03 5.22 -12.23
C ALA A 18 10.25 5.37 -10.74
N HIS A 19 10.02 6.57 -10.21
CA HIS A 19 10.12 6.81 -8.77
C HIS A 19 9.11 5.96 -8.00
N ALA A 20 7.86 5.94 -8.45
CA ALA A 20 6.80 5.15 -7.81
C ALA A 20 7.15 3.66 -7.83
N GLU A 21 7.59 3.16 -8.97
CA GLU A 21 7.95 1.75 -9.11
C GLU A 21 9.11 1.37 -8.20
N ARG A 22 10.13 2.22 -8.12
CA ARG A 22 11.29 1.97 -7.25
C ARG A 22 10.88 1.94 -5.78
N ARG A 23 10.12 2.94 -5.36
CA ARG A 23 9.72 3.03 -3.94
C ARG A 23 8.82 1.89 -3.53
N LEU A 24 7.86 1.50 -4.38
CA LEU A 24 6.97 0.39 -4.08
C LEU A 24 7.68 -0.95 -4.14
N SER A 25 8.54 -1.16 -5.13
CA SER A 25 9.31 -2.39 -5.24
C SER A 25 10.20 -2.59 -4.02
N PHE A 26 10.81 -1.52 -3.53
CA PHE A 26 11.62 -1.57 -2.33
C PHE A 26 10.78 -1.95 -1.10
N ALA A 27 9.65 -1.27 -0.91
CA ALA A 27 8.78 -1.51 0.24
C ALA A 27 8.20 -2.92 0.23
N VAL A 28 7.73 -3.37 -0.94
CA VAL A 28 7.09 -4.68 -1.09
C VAL A 28 8.11 -5.81 -1.00
N GLY A 29 9.27 -5.63 -1.66
CA GLY A 29 10.28 -6.68 -1.75
C GLY A 29 11.10 -6.88 -0.48
N ARG A 30 11.12 -5.88 0.39
CA ARG A 30 11.98 -5.88 1.57
C ARG A 30 11.70 -7.03 2.53
N PHE A 31 10.43 -7.37 2.72
CA PHE A 31 10.02 -8.39 3.70
C PHE A 31 9.34 -9.59 3.04
N GLY A 32 9.27 -9.62 1.71
CA GLY A 32 8.61 -10.71 1.02
C GLY A 32 7.14 -10.88 1.38
N TRP A 33 6.42 -9.77 1.53
CA TRP A 33 5.01 -9.82 1.87
C TRP A 33 4.21 -10.65 0.85
N PRO A 34 3.22 -11.44 1.28
CA PRO A 34 2.42 -12.25 0.36
C PRO A 34 1.35 -11.39 -0.32
N LEU A 35 1.76 -10.62 -1.32
CA LEU A 35 0.90 -9.70 -2.04
C LEU A 35 0.49 -10.28 -3.39
N GLN A 36 -0.78 -10.16 -3.73
CA GLN A 36 -1.30 -10.53 -5.03
C GLN A 36 -1.10 -9.39 -6.03
N SER A 37 -1.35 -8.15 -5.60
CA SER A 37 -1.18 -6.99 -6.47
C SER A 37 -1.01 -5.73 -5.64
N VAL A 38 -0.37 -4.73 -6.25
CA VAL A 38 -0.23 -3.39 -5.68
C VAL A 38 -0.57 -2.39 -6.76
N THR A 39 -1.46 -1.46 -6.47
CA THR A 39 -1.86 -0.40 -7.40
C THR A 39 -1.63 0.95 -6.74
N LEU A 40 -1.03 1.88 -7.47
CA LEU A 40 -0.79 3.23 -7.00
C LEU A 40 -1.59 4.20 -7.86
N ARG A 41 -2.32 5.10 -7.21
CA ARG A 41 -3.10 6.13 -7.89
C ARG A 41 -2.67 7.51 -7.40
N LEU A 42 -2.44 8.41 -8.35
CA LEU A 42 -2.07 9.78 -8.09
C LEU A 42 -3.20 10.69 -8.54
N ASP A 43 -3.62 11.60 -7.70
CA ASP A 43 -4.67 12.58 -8.00
C ASP A 43 -4.19 13.98 -7.67
N ASP A 44 -4.63 14.94 -8.48
CA ASP A 44 -4.51 16.36 -8.16
C ASP A 44 -5.89 16.82 -7.69
N VAL A 45 -6.06 16.88 -6.38
CA VAL A 45 -7.38 17.08 -5.78
C VAL A 45 -7.90 18.50 -5.97
N ASN A 46 -7.01 19.49 -5.87
CA ASN A 46 -7.39 20.92 -5.95
C ASN A 46 -7.00 21.57 -7.27
N GLY A 47 -6.40 20.81 -8.20
CA GLY A 47 -5.97 21.35 -9.47
C GLY A 47 -4.87 22.39 -9.31
N PRO A 48 -4.90 23.48 -10.11
CA PRO A 48 -3.80 24.45 -10.13
C PRO A 48 -3.75 25.39 -8.92
N ARG A 49 -4.60 25.21 -7.92
CA ARG A 49 -4.63 26.09 -6.77
C ARG A 49 -3.43 25.95 -5.83
N GLY A 50 -2.75 24.79 -5.91
CA GLY A 50 -1.57 24.54 -5.08
C GLY A 50 -1.90 24.05 -3.68
N GLY A 51 -0.91 24.05 -2.80
CA GLY A 51 -1.03 23.54 -1.45
C GLY A 51 -0.82 22.02 -1.38
N ALA A 52 -1.23 21.39 -0.29
CA ALA A 52 -1.13 19.92 -0.11
C ALA A 52 -2.27 19.23 -0.84
N ASP A 53 -2.26 19.34 -2.15
CA ASP A 53 -3.34 18.91 -3.02
C ASP A 53 -3.03 17.69 -3.87
N LYS A 54 -1.81 17.17 -3.82
CA LYS A 54 -1.43 15.97 -4.56
C LYS A 54 -1.64 14.76 -3.67
N ARG A 55 -2.51 13.86 -4.08
CA ARG A 55 -2.86 12.67 -3.31
C ARG A 55 -2.23 11.44 -3.93
N CYS A 56 -1.62 10.61 -3.09
CA CYS A 56 -1.13 9.30 -3.47
C CYS A 56 -1.88 8.26 -2.68
N GLN A 57 -2.59 7.38 -3.38
CA GLN A 57 -3.31 6.28 -2.76
C GLN A 57 -2.69 4.96 -3.25
N ILE A 58 -2.41 4.06 -2.31
CA ILE A 58 -1.87 2.75 -2.65
C ILE A 58 -2.81 1.69 -2.10
N VAL A 59 -3.16 0.72 -2.93
CA VAL A 59 -3.95 -0.43 -2.54
C VAL A 59 -3.11 -1.68 -2.77
N ALA A 60 -2.85 -2.41 -1.70
CA ALA A 60 -2.15 -3.70 -1.77
C ALA A 60 -3.16 -4.80 -1.53
N ARG A 61 -3.33 -5.68 -2.51
CA ARG A 61 -4.21 -6.83 -2.38
C ARG A 61 -3.40 -8.01 -1.86
N LEU A 62 -3.85 -8.58 -0.75
CA LEU A 62 -3.13 -9.67 -0.10
C LEU A 62 -3.47 -11.01 -0.74
N ALA A 63 -2.46 -11.89 -0.87
CA ALA A 63 -2.65 -13.20 -1.47
C ALA A 63 -3.66 -14.04 -0.71
N LEU A 64 -3.75 -13.87 0.60
CA LEU A 64 -4.69 -14.61 1.45
C LEU A 64 -6.05 -13.91 1.60
N GLY A 65 -6.28 -12.87 0.80
CA GLY A 65 -7.53 -12.13 0.79
C GLY A 65 -7.45 -10.82 1.58
N GLY A 66 -8.30 -9.88 1.21
CA GLY A 66 -8.34 -8.56 1.82
C GLY A 66 -7.36 -7.57 1.20
N ASP A 67 -7.55 -6.32 1.50
CA ASP A 67 -6.76 -5.22 0.97
C ASP A 67 -6.18 -4.40 2.11
N VAL A 68 -4.99 -3.85 1.88
CA VAL A 68 -4.41 -2.81 2.73
C VAL A 68 -4.38 -1.54 1.89
N ARG A 69 -4.97 -0.46 2.40
CA ARG A 69 -5.06 0.81 1.71
C ARG A 69 -4.38 1.89 2.52
N VAL A 70 -3.59 2.71 1.85
CA VAL A 70 -2.97 3.87 2.47
C VAL A 70 -3.13 5.08 1.56
N GLU A 71 -3.10 6.27 2.14
CA GLU A 71 -3.26 7.51 1.41
C GLU A 71 -2.41 8.59 2.07
N GLU A 72 -1.74 9.37 1.24
CA GLU A 72 -0.96 10.51 1.69
C GLU A 72 -1.22 11.70 0.77
N MET A 73 -1.16 12.88 1.34
CA MET A 73 -1.29 14.13 0.59
C MET A 73 -0.07 14.99 0.82
N ASP A 74 0.36 15.64 -0.25
CA ASP A 74 1.51 16.55 -0.21
C ASP A 74 1.38 17.51 -1.39
N ASP A 75 2.11 18.60 -1.35
CA ASP A 75 2.22 19.50 -2.51
C ASP A 75 3.22 18.97 -3.53
N ASP A 76 4.05 18.03 -3.15
CA ASP A 76 5.04 17.38 -3.99
C ASP A 76 4.68 15.89 -4.18
N LEU A 77 4.46 15.50 -5.44
CA LEU A 77 4.10 14.12 -5.77
C LEU A 77 5.15 13.09 -5.33
N TYR A 78 6.42 13.45 -5.47
CA TYR A 78 7.50 12.54 -5.06
C TYR A 78 7.46 12.27 -3.56
N ALA A 79 7.22 13.32 -2.78
CA ALA A 79 7.09 13.20 -1.33
C ALA A 79 5.85 12.38 -0.95
N ALA A 80 4.72 12.63 -1.62
CA ALA A 80 3.49 11.88 -1.37
C ALA A 80 3.69 10.39 -1.62
N ILE A 81 4.34 10.04 -2.72
CA ILE A 81 4.64 8.65 -3.07
C ILE A 81 5.55 8.01 -2.03
N SER A 82 6.62 8.69 -1.65
CA SER A 82 7.58 8.15 -0.68
C SER A 82 6.94 7.88 0.67
N ARG A 83 6.14 8.83 1.16
CA ARG A 83 5.45 8.68 2.44
C ARG A 83 4.37 7.61 2.38
N ALA A 84 3.65 7.53 1.27
CA ALA A 84 2.63 6.49 1.09
C ALA A 84 3.27 5.10 1.07
N ALA A 85 4.42 4.95 0.40
CA ALA A 85 5.14 3.68 0.36
C ALA A 85 5.60 3.24 1.74
N GLU A 86 6.14 4.17 2.53
CA GLU A 86 6.54 3.89 3.91
C GLU A 86 5.35 3.50 4.77
N ARG A 87 4.24 4.20 4.59
CA ARG A 87 3.02 3.89 5.32
C ARG A 87 2.47 2.53 4.94
N LEU A 88 2.55 2.17 3.66
CA LEU A 88 2.13 0.86 3.19
C LEU A 88 2.92 -0.25 3.87
N ASP A 89 4.24 -0.09 3.93
CA ASP A 89 5.11 -1.06 4.58
C ASP A 89 4.66 -1.32 6.02
N ARG A 90 4.44 -0.25 6.79
CA ARG A 90 4.00 -0.38 8.18
C ARG A 90 2.58 -0.97 8.28
N ALA A 91 1.69 -0.60 7.36
CA ALA A 91 0.31 -1.08 7.37
C ALA A 91 0.24 -2.57 7.04
N VAL A 92 1.04 -3.03 6.07
CA VAL A 92 1.10 -4.45 5.73
C VAL A 92 1.70 -5.25 6.88
N ALA A 93 2.77 -4.74 7.50
CA ALA A 93 3.40 -5.38 8.64
C ALA A 93 2.39 -5.57 9.78
N ARG A 94 1.61 -4.54 10.07
CA ARG A 94 0.59 -4.58 11.11
C ARG A 94 -0.50 -5.58 10.78
N GLU A 95 -0.94 -5.63 9.53
CA GLU A 95 -1.96 -6.58 9.09
C GLU A 95 -1.47 -8.02 9.18
N MET A 96 -0.22 -8.27 8.79
CA MET A 96 0.36 -9.61 8.90
C MET A 96 0.47 -10.04 10.37
N GLU A 97 0.86 -9.14 11.23
CA GLU A 97 0.95 -9.42 12.67
C GLU A 97 -0.43 -9.72 13.25
N ARG A 98 -1.42 -8.93 12.87
CA ARG A 98 -2.80 -9.15 13.32
C ARG A 98 -3.30 -10.53 12.90
N ARG A 99 -3.04 -10.92 11.66
CA ARG A 99 -3.47 -12.23 11.14
C ARG A 99 -2.76 -13.39 11.83
N ARG A 100 -1.49 -13.21 12.12
CA ARG A 100 -0.72 -14.23 12.84
C ARG A 100 -1.30 -14.45 14.23
N THR A 101 -1.65 -13.38 14.92
CA THR A 101 -2.27 -13.44 16.24
C THR A 101 -3.62 -14.13 16.16
N MET A 102 -4.45 -13.78 15.16
CA MET A 102 -5.76 -14.37 14.97
C MET A 102 -5.68 -15.87 14.67
N GLU A 103 -4.73 -16.27 13.83
CA GLU A 103 -4.54 -17.69 13.52
C GLU A 103 -4.14 -18.49 14.74
N ALA A 104 -3.22 -17.98 15.54
CA ALA A 104 -2.79 -18.64 16.75
C ALA A 104 -3.96 -18.80 17.73
N PHE A 105 -4.77 -17.77 17.86
CA PHE A 105 -5.95 -17.79 18.72
C PHE A 105 -7.00 -18.76 18.20
N SER A 106 -7.27 -18.74 16.90
CA SER A 106 -8.24 -19.62 16.26
C SER A 106 -7.83 -21.08 16.38
N GLY A 107 -6.55 -21.36 16.17
CA GLY A 107 -6.01 -22.71 16.32
C GLY A 107 -6.22 -23.25 17.71
N THR A 108 -5.93 -22.45 18.72
CA THR A 108 -6.14 -22.83 20.12
C THR A 108 -7.62 -23.08 20.41
N HIS A 109 -8.48 -22.20 19.86
CA HIS A 109 -9.92 -22.34 20.05
C HIS A 109 -10.45 -23.60 19.37
N GLU A 110 -10.01 -23.90 18.18
CA GLU A 110 -10.39 -25.11 17.46
C GLU A 110 -9.99 -26.37 18.22
N GLU A 111 -8.81 -26.38 18.80
CA GLU A 111 -8.35 -27.49 19.60
C GLU A 111 -9.28 -27.76 20.78
N ARG A 112 -9.73 -26.70 21.45
CA ARG A 112 -10.68 -26.84 22.56
C ARG A 112 -12.00 -27.45 22.11
N GLU A 113 -12.49 -27.00 20.96
CA GLU A 113 -13.74 -27.52 20.39
C GLU A 113 -13.61 -29.00 20.06
N THR A 114 -12.48 -29.39 19.53
CA THR A 114 -12.22 -30.77 19.17
C THR A 114 -12.28 -31.68 20.37
N TRP A 115 -11.90 -31.19 21.53
CA TRP A 115 -11.89 -31.99 22.78
C TRP A 115 -13.25 -32.17 23.39
N GLN A 116 -14.24 -31.46 22.93
CA GLN A 116 -15.60 -31.57 23.39
C GLN A 116 -16.40 -32.61 22.61
#